data_c024694c1b649edbbca6625e08760799
#
_entry.id   c024694c1b649edbbca6625e08760799
#
_cell.length_a   1.000
_cell.length_b   1.000
_cell.length_c   1.000
_cell.angle_alpha   90.00
_cell.angle_beta   90.00
_cell.angle_gamma   90.00
#
_symmetry.space_group_name_H-M   'P 1'
#
loop_
_entity.id
_entity.type
_entity.pdbx_description
1 polymer ?
#
loop_
_entity_poly.entity_id
_entity_poly.type
_entity_poly.pdbx_seq_one_letter_code
_entity_poly.pdbx_strand_id
1 'polypeptide(L)'
;MRVKQWLAGCLSAAVVLGCLPFAGAADDTAQARQEDLTYLVQTLTGNHPDFYANTTEQEVEDKTAEIEAGLENMSDFDFAIELSELAALAGDSHTMISVGNAMQDYHLIIMAPDWYEGRWVLSGAEKAYQDCIGQEIVSINGHSMDELMQALEPMISYDNEVRLRRQFGGMVYVTEILQHYGMVTGGEERLPVVVRAADGTETTLDMKVYSASEYAALDPGAYINASRLRAAAPVTEPDREVCYKLLDLGGGTLYMQYNSCREDPNHPMDEFAAEVKAKLESGDYTKFIIDLRNNGGGSDGVLYPITYLAQQFIANGNAAYVLAGEGTFSSALINTVQLKDVGATFVGTPTGGSVDHFGAVTAFELPNSGIRGQYSNKFIDLGSYYEAAGPYGVESFRPDIQVEQTFADYMDGVDTAVQYILDSAPIRPELTKPAAVSSARMVVDGTPVAAAAYEIEDSNYFKLRDLAVAFTGTNAAFNVTWDSAAQKITLTAGVYEPAGGELEPLTGGTQTATRATADVYVDDMPLVGKAYEVSGNHYFKLRDLCFMLGVSVEWDGAAQTIVIDTSKPYIQ
;
A
#
# COMPACT_ATOMS: atom_id res chain seq x y z
N MET A 1 -26.82 -11.20 8.20
CA MET A 1 -26.21 -10.48 7.08
C MET A 1 -24.69 -10.25 7.23
N ARG A 2 -24.12 -10.23 8.45
CA ARG A 2 -22.69 -9.92 8.69
C ARG A 2 -21.69 -11.07 8.47
N VAL A 3 -22.11 -12.33 8.44
CA VAL A 3 -21.23 -13.50 8.25
C VAL A 3 -20.82 -13.71 6.78
N LYS A 4 -21.65 -13.29 5.83
CA LYS A 4 -21.36 -13.40 4.39
C LYS A 4 -20.25 -12.46 3.89
N GLN A 5 -19.87 -11.45 4.68
CA GLN A 5 -18.86 -10.45 4.31
C GLN A 5 -17.43 -10.83 4.72
N TRP A 6 -17.25 -11.85 5.54
CA TRP A 6 -15.93 -12.15 6.12
C TRP A 6 -15.04 -12.99 5.20
N LEU A 7 -15.59 -13.95 4.46
CA LEU A 7 -14.83 -14.65 3.41
C LEU A 7 -14.75 -13.85 2.10
N ALA A 8 -15.71 -12.93 1.88
CA ALA A 8 -15.59 -11.94 0.81
C ALA A 8 -14.45 -10.93 1.04
N GLY A 9 -13.97 -10.77 2.26
CA GLY A 9 -12.86 -9.85 2.60
C GLY A 9 -11.48 -10.33 2.13
N CYS A 10 -11.27 -11.62 1.95
CA CYS A 10 -10.05 -12.16 1.35
C CYS A 10 -10.12 -12.29 -0.19
N LEU A 11 -11.33 -12.32 -0.75
CA LEU A 11 -11.61 -12.35 -2.20
C LEU A 11 -12.02 -10.99 -2.78
N SER A 12 -12.10 -9.94 -1.97
CA SER A 12 -12.67 -8.65 -2.36
C SER A 12 -11.67 -7.67 -2.96
N ALA A 13 -11.09 -8.04 -4.10
CA ALA A 13 -10.85 -7.10 -5.19
C ALA A 13 -11.79 -7.36 -6.39
N ALA A 14 -12.85 -8.17 -6.23
CA ALA A 14 -13.79 -8.49 -7.31
C ALA A 14 -15.17 -7.85 -7.09
N VAL A 15 -15.52 -6.91 -7.94
CA VAL A 15 -16.86 -6.33 -8.09
C VAL A 15 -17.83 -7.44 -8.56
N VAL A 16 -18.86 -7.75 -7.77
CA VAL A 16 -19.90 -8.70 -8.14
C VAL A 16 -20.89 -8.02 -9.10
N LEU A 17 -20.90 -8.44 -10.35
CA LEU A 17 -22.01 -8.23 -11.31
C LEU A 17 -22.41 -9.58 -11.91
N GLY A 18 -23.70 -9.84 -11.91
CA GLY A 18 -24.30 -11.14 -12.15
C GLY A 18 -23.98 -11.79 -13.51
N CYS A 19 -23.83 -13.11 -13.48
CA CYS A 19 -23.60 -13.98 -14.63
C CYS A 19 -24.91 -14.54 -15.19
N LEU A 20 -25.01 -14.62 -16.53
CA LEU A 20 -25.95 -15.47 -17.25
C LEU A 20 -25.20 -16.77 -17.68
N PRO A 21 -25.82 -17.96 -17.65
CA PRO A 21 -25.15 -19.20 -17.98
C PRO A 21 -25.00 -19.37 -19.51
N PHE A 22 -23.81 -19.76 -19.96
CA PHE A 22 -23.54 -20.24 -21.32
C PHE A 22 -23.56 -21.77 -21.34
N ALA A 23 -24.29 -22.36 -22.29
CA ALA A 23 -24.25 -23.76 -22.60
C ALA A 23 -23.79 -23.91 -24.06
N GLY A 24 -22.52 -24.29 -24.23
CA GLY A 24 -21.93 -24.60 -25.54
C GLY A 24 -21.40 -26.05 -25.60
N ALA A 25 -21.26 -26.64 -26.82
CA ALA A 25 -20.73 -27.97 -27.05
C ALA A 25 -19.18 -28.00 -26.86
N ALA A 26 -18.59 -29.15 -26.54
CA ALA A 26 -17.18 -29.29 -26.15
C ALA A 26 -16.14 -28.73 -27.16
N ASP A 27 -16.39 -28.82 -28.48
CA ASP A 27 -15.50 -28.25 -29.51
C ASP A 27 -15.52 -26.71 -29.51
N ASP A 28 -16.67 -26.10 -29.24
CA ASP A 28 -16.80 -24.65 -29.10
C ASP A 28 -16.06 -24.15 -27.85
N THR A 29 -15.96 -24.99 -26.79
CA THR A 29 -15.30 -24.62 -25.53
C THR A 29 -13.78 -24.52 -25.67
N ALA A 30 -13.12 -25.48 -26.32
CA ALA A 30 -11.66 -25.42 -26.51
C ALA A 30 -11.24 -24.24 -27.39
N GLN A 31 -12.01 -23.97 -28.47
CA GLN A 31 -11.77 -22.80 -29.32
C GLN A 31 -12.00 -21.48 -28.53
N ALA A 32 -13.06 -21.38 -27.73
CA ALA A 32 -13.34 -20.20 -26.91
C ALA A 32 -12.22 -19.95 -25.89
N ARG A 33 -11.70 -21.01 -25.25
CA ARG A 33 -10.56 -20.90 -24.34
C ARG A 33 -9.27 -20.48 -25.06
N GLN A 34 -9.03 -20.99 -26.29
CA GLN A 34 -7.90 -20.58 -27.12
C GLN A 34 -7.96 -19.08 -27.46
N GLU A 35 -9.14 -18.58 -27.79
CA GLU A 35 -9.35 -17.15 -28.06
C GLU A 35 -9.11 -16.31 -26.81
N ASP A 36 -9.60 -16.76 -25.63
CA ASP A 36 -9.38 -16.11 -24.34
C ASP A 36 -7.90 -16.08 -23.95
N LEU A 37 -7.18 -17.21 -24.13
CA LEU A 37 -5.74 -17.29 -23.87
C LEU A 37 -4.96 -16.33 -24.77
N THR A 38 -5.27 -16.31 -26.06
CA THR A 38 -4.64 -15.41 -27.03
C THR A 38 -4.88 -13.95 -26.66
N TYR A 39 -6.12 -13.62 -26.28
CA TYR A 39 -6.48 -12.27 -25.82
C TYR A 39 -5.71 -11.88 -24.54
N LEU A 40 -5.59 -12.80 -23.58
CA LEU A 40 -4.85 -12.56 -22.34
C LEU A 40 -3.37 -12.26 -22.62
N VAL A 41 -2.69 -13.12 -23.38
CA VAL A 41 -1.27 -12.93 -23.73
C VAL A 41 -1.05 -11.58 -24.41
N GLN A 42 -1.87 -11.25 -25.43
CA GLN A 42 -1.77 -9.98 -26.14
C GLN A 42 -2.06 -8.78 -25.22
N THR A 43 -3.02 -8.91 -24.31
CA THR A 43 -3.38 -7.85 -23.38
C THR A 43 -2.26 -7.58 -22.41
N LEU A 44 -1.70 -8.61 -21.78
CA LEU A 44 -0.64 -8.45 -20.78
C LEU A 44 0.67 -7.96 -21.43
N THR A 45 1.16 -8.65 -22.47
CA THR A 45 2.44 -8.32 -23.10
C THR A 45 2.42 -7.01 -23.87
N GLY A 46 1.25 -6.60 -24.36
CA GLY A 46 1.09 -5.36 -25.16
C GLY A 46 0.78 -4.09 -24.35
N ASN A 47 0.30 -4.22 -23.12
CA ASN A 47 -0.17 -3.05 -22.35
C ASN A 47 0.53 -2.90 -20.99
N HIS A 48 1.11 -3.95 -20.40
CA HIS A 48 1.92 -3.81 -19.20
C HIS A 48 3.18 -2.98 -19.51
N PRO A 49 3.62 -2.06 -18.65
CA PRO A 49 4.78 -1.20 -18.93
C PRO A 49 6.06 -1.97 -19.24
N ASP A 50 6.29 -3.08 -18.56
CA ASP A 50 7.39 -4.01 -18.79
C ASP A 50 7.01 -5.40 -18.25
N PHE A 51 6.26 -6.17 -19.04
CA PHE A 51 5.80 -7.51 -18.66
C PHE A 51 6.97 -8.47 -18.41
N TYR A 52 8.06 -8.25 -19.13
CA TYR A 52 9.25 -9.09 -19.09
C TYR A 52 10.31 -8.67 -18.06
N ALA A 53 9.96 -7.75 -17.13
CA ALA A 53 10.89 -7.32 -16.08
C ALA A 53 11.34 -8.49 -15.16
N ASN A 54 10.45 -9.46 -14.92
CA ASN A 54 10.69 -10.58 -13.99
C ASN A 54 10.57 -11.95 -14.67
N THR A 55 10.26 -12.01 -15.97
CA THR A 55 10.15 -13.24 -16.76
C THR A 55 10.77 -13.04 -18.14
N THR A 56 10.82 -14.09 -18.95
CA THR A 56 11.31 -14.04 -20.31
C THR A 56 10.18 -14.32 -21.32
N GLU A 57 10.34 -13.86 -22.56
CA GLU A 57 9.42 -14.17 -23.65
C GLU A 57 9.25 -15.70 -23.82
N GLN A 58 10.36 -16.46 -23.68
CA GLN A 58 10.35 -17.92 -23.80
C GLN A 58 9.52 -18.58 -22.67
N GLU A 59 9.61 -18.11 -21.43
CA GLU A 59 8.80 -18.65 -20.32
C GLU A 59 7.31 -18.42 -20.55
N VAL A 60 6.94 -17.25 -21.09
CA VAL A 60 5.56 -16.93 -21.46
C VAL A 60 5.07 -17.80 -22.62
N GLU A 61 5.91 -18.03 -23.66
CA GLU A 61 5.61 -18.93 -24.77
C GLU A 61 5.45 -20.37 -24.29
N ASP A 62 6.35 -20.85 -23.43
CA ASP A 62 6.32 -22.21 -22.89
C ASP A 62 5.05 -22.45 -22.07
N LYS A 63 4.69 -21.49 -21.18
CA LYS A 63 3.45 -21.56 -20.39
C LYS A 63 2.20 -21.49 -21.26
N THR A 64 2.21 -20.64 -22.28
CA THR A 64 1.11 -20.56 -23.26
C THR A 64 0.91 -21.89 -23.97
N ALA A 65 1.99 -22.51 -24.44
CA ALA A 65 1.94 -23.81 -25.12
C ALA A 65 1.47 -24.96 -24.19
N GLU A 66 1.86 -24.94 -22.92
CA GLU A 66 1.38 -25.86 -21.90
C GLU A 66 -0.15 -25.76 -21.73
N ILE A 67 -0.68 -24.53 -21.57
CA ILE A 67 -2.13 -24.29 -21.47
C ILE A 67 -2.84 -24.77 -22.73
N GLU A 68 -2.34 -24.43 -23.95
CA GLU A 68 -2.90 -24.85 -25.24
C GLU A 68 -3.03 -26.38 -25.35
N ALA A 69 -2.02 -27.10 -24.89
CA ALA A 69 -2.02 -28.58 -24.94
C ALA A 69 -3.09 -29.21 -24.00
N GLY A 70 -3.55 -28.49 -22.99
CA GLY A 70 -4.53 -28.95 -22.01
C GLY A 70 -5.99 -28.55 -22.26
N LEU A 71 -6.28 -27.59 -23.16
CA LEU A 71 -7.57 -26.90 -23.30
C LEU A 71 -8.79 -27.84 -23.44
N GLU A 72 -8.67 -28.97 -24.10
CA GLU A 72 -9.77 -29.91 -24.31
C GLU A 72 -10.19 -30.65 -23.03
N ASN A 73 -9.25 -30.81 -22.07
CA ASN A 73 -9.42 -31.67 -20.91
C ASN A 73 -9.49 -30.86 -19.57
N MET A 74 -9.22 -29.58 -19.60
CA MET A 74 -9.29 -28.72 -18.40
C MET A 74 -10.73 -28.49 -17.96
N SER A 75 -10.95 -28.42 -16.66
CA SER A 75 -12.15 -27.79 -16.10
C SER A 75 -12.09 -26.26 -16.29
N ASP A 76 -13.22 -25.55 -16.11
CA ASP A 76 -13.21 -24.08 -16.13
C ASP A 76 -12.36 -23.51 -14.99
N PHE A 77 -12.31 -24.24 -13.89
CA PHE A 77 -11.50 -23.87 -12.73
C PHE A 77 -10.01 -24.04 -13.00
N ASP A 78 -9.58 -25.20 -13.54
CA ASP A 78 -8.18 -25.43 -13.92
C ASP A 78 -7.73 -24.39 -14.95
N PHE A 79 -8.56 -24.09 -15.94
CA PHE A 79 -8.27 -23.06 -16.93
C PHE A 79 -8.02 -21.69 -16.27
N ALA A 80 -8.85 -21.30 -15.28
CA ALA A 80 -8.67 -20.04 -14.56
C ALA A 80 -7.38 -20.02 -13.70
N ILE A 81 -6.98 -21.16 -13.10
CA ILE A 81 -5.70 -21.28 -12.38
C ILE A 81 -4.54 -21.10 -13.35
N GLU A 82 -4.55 -21.81 -14.47
CA GLU A 82 -3.51 -21.74 -15.50
C GLU A 82 -3.34 -20.31 -16.05
N LEU A 83 -4.46 -19.59 -16.28
CA LEU A 83 -4.41 -18.17 -16.66
C LEU A 83 -3.85 -17.29 -15.54
N SER A 84 -4.11 -17.65 -14.26
CA SER A 84 -3.54 -16.94 -13.11
C SER A 84 -2.02 -17.15 -13.05
N GLU A 85 -1.54 -18.37 -13.30
CA GLU A 85 -0.11 -18.67 -13.37
C GLU A 85 0.58 -17.86 -14.47
N LEU A 86 -0.03 -17.80 -15.66
CA LEU A 86 0.49 -17.00 -16.77
C LEU A 86 0.57 -15.51 -16.41
N ALA A 87 -0.44 -14.98 -15.74
CA ALA A 87 -0.44 -13.58 -15.30
C ALA A 87 0.60 -13.33 -14.18
N ALA A 88 0.79 -14.30 -13.28
CA ALA A 88 1.75 -14.22 -12.18
C ALA A 88 3.21 -14.18 -12.64
N LEU A 89 3.52 -14.62 -13.88
CA LEU A 89 4.85 -14.49 -14.48
C LEU A 89 5.34 -13.04 -14.55
N ALA A 90 4.43 -12.05 -14.54
CA ALA A 90 4.80 -10.64 -14.44
C ALA A 90 5.61 -10.31 -13.18
N GLY A 91 5.51 -11.13 -12.12
CA GLY A 91 6.14 -10.85 -10.81
C GLY A 91 5.68 -9.53 -10.20
N ASP A 92 4.40 -9.21 -10.39
CA ASP A 92 3.76 -7.94 -10.02
C ASP A 92 2.46 -8.21 -9.27
N SER A 93 2.33 -7.66 -8.08
CA SER A 93 1.15 -7.83 -7.21
C SER A 93 -0.15 -7.27 -7.78
N HIS A 94 -0.10 -6.42 -8.80
CA HIS A 94 -1.26 -5.74 -9.36
C HIS A 94 -1.73 -6.36 -10.70
N THR A 95 -0.88 -7.16 -11.38
CA THR A 95 -1.25 -7.90 -12.60
C THR A 95 -1.75 -9.29 -12.21
N MET A 96 -3.04 -9.54 -12.39
CA MET A 96 -3.66 -10.76 -11.87
C MET A 96 -4.93 -11.17 -12.62
N ILE A 97 -5.26 -12.46 -12.54
CA ILE A 97 -6.54 -13.03 -12.95
C ILE A 97 -7.40 -13.29 -11.70
N SER A 98 -8.69 -13.00 -11.79
CA SER A 98 -9.65 -13.31 -10.74
C SER A 98 -10.18 -14.74 -10.89
N VAL A 99 -9.52 -15.70 -10.26
CA VAL A 99 -9.95 -17.11 -10.24
C VAL A 99 -11.34 -17.26 -9.63
N GLY A 100 -11.71 -16.39 -8.68
CA GLY A 100 -13.03 -16.40 -8.03
C GLY A 100 -14.23 -16.27 -8.98
N ASN A 101 -14.06 -15.68 -10.16
CA ASN A 101 -15.13 -15.58 -11.15
C ASN A 101 -15.43 -16.92 -11.84
N ALA A 102 -14.47 -17.85 -11.88
CA ALA A 102 -14.66 -19.20 -12.37
C ALA A 102 -15.20 -20.18 -11.30
N MET A 103 -15.26 -19.74 -10.06
CA MET A 103 -15.65 -20.54 -8.90
C MET A 103 -17.18 -20.59 -8.71
N GLN A 104 -17.94 -21.15 -9.65
CA GLN A 104 -19.38 -21.31 -9.44
C GLN A 104 -19.73 -22.49 -8.52
N ASP A 105 -18.93 -23.57 -8.53
CA ASP A 105 -19.16 -24.83 -7.81
C ASP A 105 -17.92 -25.29 -7.02
N TYR A 106 -17.20 -24.36 -6.36
CA TYR A 106 -16.04 -24.71 -5.55
C TYR A 106 -16.39 -25.34 -4.21
N HIS A 107 -15.45 -26.04 -3.63
CA HIS A 107 -15.53 -26.62 -2.29
C HIS A 107 -14.46 -26.04 -1.37
N LEU A 108 -14.74 -26.03 -0.09
CA LEU A 108 -13.85 -25.48 0.92
C LEU A 108 -13.99 -26.20 2.26
N ILE A 109 -12.93 -26.15 3.05
CA ILE A 109 -13.01 -26.41 4.48
C ILE A 109 -13.20 -25.10 5.24
N ILE A 110 -13.98 -25.11 6.32
CA ILE A 110 -14.26 -23.89 7.08
C ILE A 110 -13.12 -23.64 8.06
N MET A 111 -12.12 -22.89 7.61
CA MET A 111 -11.01 -22.43 8.43
C MET A 111 -10.57 -21.02 8.03
N ALA A 112 -10.00 -20.28 8.97
CA ALA A 112 -9.30 -19.04 8.71
C ALA A 112 -7.86 -19.18 9.23
N PRO A 113 -6.88 -19.32 8.34
CA PRO A 113 -5.46 -19.25 8.68
C PRO A 113 -5.03 -17.79 8.70
N ASP A 114 -4.60 -17.31 9.84
CA ASP A 114 -4.01 -15.97 9.98
C ASP A 114 -2.55 -16.10 10.47
N TRP A 115 -1.71 -15.14 10.06
CA TRP A 115 -0.31 -15.12 10.44
C TRP A 115 -0.10 -14.32 11.72
N TYR A 116 0.45 -14.98 12.74
CA TYR A 116 0.83 -14.36 14.00
C TYR A 116 2.19 -14.89 14.47
N GLU A 117 3.07 -13.99 14.86
CA GLU A 117 4.32 -14.33 15.53
C GLU A 117 5.16 -15.39 14.78
N GLY A 118 5.23 -15.27 13.44
CA GLY A 118 6.02 -16.17 12.60
C GLY A 118 5.38 -17.53 12.31
N ARG A 119 4.07 -17.72 12.53
CA ARG A 119 3.37 -18.99 12.31
C ARG A 119 1.93 -18.80 11.83
N TRP A 120 1.40 -19.80 11.18
CA TRP A 120 0.00 -19.87 10.80
C TRP A 120 -0.85 -20.29 12.01
N VAL A 121 -1.83 -19.50 12.36
CA VAL A 121 -2.72 -19.73 13.50
C VAL A 121 -4.14 -19.94 13.00
N LEU A 122 -4.83 -20.95 13.54
CA LEU A 122 -6.24 -21.17 13.29
C LEU A 122 -7.06 -20.07 14.00
N SER A 123 -7.41 -19.02 13.29
CA SER A 123 -8.19 -17.89 13.85
C SER A 123 -9.69 -18.05 13.67
N GLY A 124 -10.13 -18.99 12.85
CA GLY A 124 -11.54 -19.32 12.64
C GLY A 124 -11.72 -20.75 12.15
N ALA A 125 -12.82 -21.38 12.56
CA ALA A 125 -13.15 -22.76 12.18
C ALA A 125 -14.65 -23.06 12.37
N GLU A 126 -15.08 -24.27 12.03
CA GLU A 126 -16.34 -24.80 12.47
C GLU A 126 -16.47 -24.72 13.99
N LYS A 127 -17.66 -24.43 14.52
CA LYS A 127 -17.91 -24.30 15.95
C LYS A 127 -17.50 -25.55 16.75
N ALA A 128 -17.52 -26.72 16.13
CA ALA A 128 -17.07 -27.97 16.76
C ALA A 128 -15.58 -27.93 17.18
N TYR A 129 -14.78 -27.06 16.57
CA TYR A 129 -13.35 -26.91 16.81
C TYR A 129 -13.00 -25.60 17.52
N GLN A 130 -13.95 -24.95 18.19
CA GLN A 130 -13.73 -23.65 18.85
C GLN A 130 -12.58 -23.66 19.87
N ASP A 131 -12.34 -24.80 20.53
CA ASP A 131 -11.29 -24.94 21.53
C ASP A 131 -9.87 -25.06 20.93
N CYS A 132 -9.79 -25.15 19.59
CA CYS A 132 -8.54 -25.16 18.83
C CYS A 132 -8.20 -23.77 18.24
N ILE A 133 -9.08 -22.77 18.40
CA ILE A 133 -8.79 -21.40 17.97
C ILE A 133 -7.57 -20.88 18.72
N GLY A 134 -6.60 -20.34 17.99
CA GLY A 134 -5.32 -19.85 18.50
C GLY A 134 -4.18 -20.88 18.42
N GLN A 135 -4.46 -22.12 18.05
CA GLN A 135 -3.42 -23.12 17.84
C GLN A 135 -2.73 -22.95 16.49
N GLU A 136 -1.47 -23.35 16.41
CA GLU A 136 -0.69 -23.35 15.17
C GLU A 136 -1.25 -24.38 14.19
N ILE A 137 -1.43 -24.01 12.93
CA ILE A 137 -1.78 -24.94 11.86
C ILE A 137 -0.49 -25.58 11.36
N VAL A 138 -0.35 -26.88 11.57
CA VAL A 138 0.84 -27.67 11.21
C VAL A 138 0.74 -28.19 9.78
N SER A 139 -0.42 -28.77 9.43
CA SER A 139 -0.61 -29.37 8.11
C SER A 139 -2.09 -29.46 7.72
N ILE A 140 -2.34 -29.50 6.41
CA ILE A 140 -3.63 -29.84 5.78
C ILE A 140 -3.39 -31.05 4.91
N ASN A 141 -4.18 -32.10 5.08
CA ASN A 141 -4.07 -33.38 4.35
C ASN A 141 -2.66 -33.98 4.35
N GLY A 142 -1.89 -33.78 5.43
CA GLY A 142 -0.52 -34.29 5.60
C GLY A 142 0.57 -33.42 4.98
N HIS A 143 0.24 -32.33 4.28
CA HIS A 143 1.17 -31.35 3.75
C HIS A 143 1.34 -30.19 4.72
N SER A 144 2.57 -29.78 5.03
CA SER A 144 2.86 -28.61 5.86
C SER A 144 2.39 -27.32 5.17
N MET A 145 2.18 -26.26 5.96
CA MET A 145 1.79 -24.95 5.40
C MET A 145 2.84 -24.41 4.43
N ASP A 146 4.13 -24.68 4.64
CA ASP A 146 5.21 -24.27 3.74
C ASP A 146 5.19 -25.06 2.43
N GLU A 147 4.95 -26.38 2.47
CA GLU A 147 4.78 -27.19 1.25
C GLU A 147 3.57 -26.74 0.44
N LEU A 148 2.46 -26.44 1.11
CA LEU A 148 1.26 -25.90 0.45
C LEU A 148 1.52 -24.52 -0.16
N MET A 149 2.22 -23.63 0.54
CA MET A 149 2.55 -22.31 0.02
C MET A 149 3.45 -22.40 -1.20
N GLN A 150 4.47 -23.27 -1.16
CA GLN A 150 5.34 -23.51 -2.33
C GLN A 150 4.57 -24.10 -3.51
N ALA A 151 3.59 -24.98 -3.27
CA ALA A 151 2.79 -25.56 -4.34
C ALA A 151 1.87 -24.54 -5.01
N LEU A 152 1.27 -23.63 -4.23
CA LEU A 152 0.31 -22.64 -4.72
C LEU A 152 0.99 -21.36 -5.25
N GLU A 153 2.27 -21.14 -4.95
CA GLU A 153 3.02 -19.95 -5.34
C GLU A 153 2.87 -19.58 -6.83
N PRO A 154 2.93 -20.54 -7.80
CA PRO A 154 2.86 -20.19 -9.22
C PRO A 154 1.61 -19.42 -9.63
N MET A 155 0.45 -19.64 -8.98
CA MET A 155 -0.78 -18.93 -9.31
C MET A 155 -0.93 -17.58 -8.62
N ILE A 156 -0.04 -17.24 -7.69
CA ILE A 156 -0.16 -16.04 -6.85
C ILE A 156 0.65 -14.90 -7.45
N SER A 157 -0.04 -13.82 -7.83
CA SER A 157 0.61 -12.59 -8.26
C SER A 157 1.16 -11.83 -7.05
N TYR A 158 2.47 -11.73 -6.94
CA TYR A 158 3.14 -11.05 -5.83
C TYR A 158 4.47 -10.41 -6.29
N ASP A 159 4.93 -9.44 -5.53
CA ASP A 159 6.23 -8.77 -5.69
C ASP A 159 7.07 -8.82 -4.40
N ASN A 160 6.52 -9.34 -3.30
CA ASN A 160 7.25 -9.59 -2.04
C ASN A 160 6.63 -10.71 -1.23
N GLU A 161 7.40 -11.29 -0.30
CA GLU A 161 6.99 -12.44 0.52
C GLU A 161 5.79 -12.15 1.43
N VAL A 162 5.62 -10.91 1.90
CA VAL A 162 4.48 -10.52 2.74
C VAL A 162 3.18 -10.63 1.93
N ARG A 163 3.24 -10.20 0.67
CA ARG A 163 2.11 -10.32 -0.26
C ARG A 163 1.80 -11.76 -0.60
N LEU A 164 2.82 -12.55 -0.93
CA LEU A 164 2.66 -14.00 -1.18
C LEU A 164 1.95 -14.69 -0.02
N ARG A 165 2.47 -14.54 1.19
CA ARG A 165 1.90 -15.12 2.40
C ARG A 165 0.44 -14.70 2.63
N ARG A 166 0.15 -13.41 2.50
CA ARG A 166 -1.21 -12.88 2.67
C ARG A 166 -2.20 -13.46 1.66
N GLN A 167 -1.81 -13.57 0.37
CA GLN A 167 -2.65 -14.17 -0.67
C GLN A 167 -2.86 -15.66 -0.44
N PHE A 168 -1.80 -16.39 -0.11
CA PHE A 168 -1.85 -17.81 0.21
C PHE A 168 -2.86 -18.11 1.33
N GLY A 169 -2.85 -17.38 2.43
CA GLY A 169 -3.80 -17.54 3.53
C GLY A 169 -5.26 -17.40 3.11
N GLY A 170 -5.54 -16.64 2.04
CA GLY A 170 -6.86 -16.47 1.44
C GLY A 170 -7.31 -17.60 0.51
N MET A 171 -6.42 -18.57 0.17
CA MET A 171 -6.67 -19.57 -0.86
C MET A 171 -6.56 -21.01 -0.34
N VAL A 172 -5.70 -21.27 0.62
CA VAL A 172 -5.28 -22.62 1.06
C VAL A 172 -6.40 -23.52 1.60
N TYR A 173 -7.57 -22.99 1.84
CA TYR A 173 -8.75 -23.73 2.29
C TYR A 173 -9.72 -24.14 1.16
N VAL A 174 -9.43 -23.77 -0.11
CA VAL A 174 -10.22 -24.13 -1.30
C VAL A 174 -9.71 -25.43 -1.89
N THR A 175 -10.56 -26.46 -1.92
CA THR A 175 -10.10 -27.82 -2.24
C THR A 175 -9.75 -28.01 -3.72
N GLU A 176 -10.38 -27.31 -4.66
CA GLU A 176 -10.05 -27.36 -6.08
C GLU A 176 -8.66 -26.78 -6.36
N ILE A 177 -8.23 -25.74 -5.63
CA ILE A 177 -6.86 -25.23 -5.73
C ILE A 177 -5.88 -26.32 -5.24
N LEU A 178 -6.15 -26.90 -4.08
CA LEU A 178 -5.33 -27.99 -3.55
C LEU A 178 -5.29 -29.23 -4.47
N GLN A 179 -6.40 -29.51 -5.15
CA GLN A 179 -6.50 -30.62 -6.13
C GLN A 179 -5.67 -30.33 -7.37
N HIS A 180 -5.74 -29.15 -7.92
CA HIS A 180 -4.96 -28.75 -9.11
C HIS A 180 -3.47 -29.00 -8.88
N TYR A 181 -2.96 -28.66 -7.69
CA TYR A 181 -1.55 -28.88 -7.31
C TYR A 181 -1.27 -30.27 -6.71
N GLY A 182 -2.23 -31.18 -6.75
CA GLY A 182 -2.04 -32.56 -6.27
C GLY A 182 -1.90 -32.72 -4.75
N MET A 183 -2.29 -31.70 -3.98
CA MET A 183 -2.25 -31.71 -2.51
C MET A 183 -3.44 -32.49 -1.90
N VAL A 184 -4.52 -32.65 -2.67
CA VAL A 184 -5.66 -33.54 -2.41
C VAL A 184 -6.04 -34.28 -3.69
N THR A 185 -6.77 -35.39 -3.57
CA THR A 185 -7.18 -36.18 -4.76
C THR A 185 -8.45 -35.68 -5.42
N GLY A 186 -9.26 -34.92 -4.65
CA GLY A 186 -10.57 -34.42 -5.06
C GLY A 186 -11.72 -35.38 -4.72
N GLY A 187 -12.85 -34.80 -4.36
CA GLY A 187 -14.04 -35.54 -3.94
C GLY A 187 -14.01 -36.06 -2.50
N GLU A 188 -13.04 -35.64 -1.70
CA GLU A 188 -13.02 -35.91 -0.27
C GLU A 188 -14.20 -35.23 0.43
N GLU A 189 -14.94 -35.98 1.26
CA GLU A 189 -15.98 -35.39 2.10
C GLU A 189 -15.38 -34.67 3.33
N ARG A 190 -14.15 -34.99 3.71
CA ARG A 190 -13.45 -34.46 4.86
C ARG A 190 -11.94 -34.41 4.61
N LEU A 191 -11.28 -33.42 5.21
CA LEU A 191 -9.82 -33.28 5.16
C LEU A 191 -9.25 -33.20 6.58
N PRO A 192 -8.17 -33.94 6.88
CA PRO A 192 -7.47 -33.85 8.15
C PRO A 192 -6.63 -32.55 8.19
N VAL A 193 -6.87 -31.74 9.23
CA VAL A 193 -6.05 -30.55 9.53
C VAL A 193 -5.40 -30.79 10.89
N VAL A 194 -4.07 -30.77 10.95
CA VAL A 194 -3.34 -30.93 12.20
C VAL A 194 -3.05 -29.55 12.77
N VAL A 195 -3.44 -29.36 14.04
CA VAL A 195 -3.12 -28.17 14.81
C VAL A 195 -2.28 -28.50 16.02
N ARG A 196 -1.43 -27.57 16.48
CA ARG A 196 -0.53 -27.73 17.63
C ARG A 196 -0.81 -26.68 18.69
N ALA A 197 -1.09 -27.14 19.89
CA ALA A 197 -1.25 -26.27 21.05
C ALA A 197 0.11 -25.75 21.57
N ALA A 198 0.08 -24.73 22.44
CA ALA A 198 1.29 -24.11 22.99
C ALA A 198 2.15 -25.07 23.83
N ASP A 199 1.57 -26.16 24.38
CA ASP A 199 2.31 -27.20 25.11
C ASP A 199 2.94 -28.25 24.17
N GLY A 200 2.79 -28.09 22.85
CA GLY A 200 3.28 -29.02 21.83
C GLY A 200 2.34 -30.17 21.49
N THR A 201 1.17 -30.27 22.12
CA THR A 201 0.19 -31.31 21.81
C THR A 201 -0.41 -31.08 20.44
N GLU A 202 -0.38 -32.09 19.57
CA GLU A 202 -1.02 -32.06 18.26
C GLU A 202 -2.40 -32.70 18.29
N THR A 203 -3.33 -32.09 17.61
CA THR A 203 -4.70 -32.56 17.44
C THR A 203 -5.05 -32.58 15.96
N THR A 204 -5.62 -33.69 15.49
CA THR A 204 -6.13 -33.77 14.11
C THR A 204 -7.62 -33.40 14.11
N LEU A 205 -7.95 -32.35 13.37
CA LEU A 205 -9.31 -31.91 13.09
C LEU A 205 -9.76 -32.58 11.80
N ASP A 206 -10.85 -33.32 11.86
CA ASP A 206 -11.43 -33.99 10.69
C ASP A 206 -12.46 -33.03 10.05
N MET A 207 -11.98 -32.03 9.30
CA MET A 207 -12.80 -30.95 8.77
C MET A 207 -13.66 -31.38 7.59
N LYS A 208 -14.96 -31.03 7.63
CA LYS A 208 -15.89 -31.31 6.53
C LYS A 208 -15.57 -30.38 5.34
N VAL A 209 -15.63 -30.96 4.14
CA VAL A 209 -15.59 -30.24 2.87
C VAL A 209 -17.00 -29.82 2.51
N TYR A 210 -17.21 -28.54 2.26
CA TYR A 210 -18.48 -27.93 1.91
C TYR A 210 -18.46 -27.42 0.49
N SER A 211 -19.52 -27.68 -0.28
CA SER A 211 -19.73 -26.92 -1.52
C SER A 211 -20.03 -25.45 -1.20
N ALA A 212 -19.82 -24.56 -2.17
CA ALA A 212 -20.14 -23.15 -2.04
C ALA A 212 -21.62 -22.92 -1.65
N SER A 213 -22.55 -23.75 -2.17
CA SER A 213 -23.96 -23.69 -1.86
C SER A 213 -24.28 -24.17 -0.43
N GLU A 214 -23.67 -25.27 0.02
CA GLU A 214 -23.78 -25.72 1.42
C GLU A 214 -23.23 -24.67 2.38
N TYR A 215 -22.02 -24.12 2.08
CA TYR A 215 -21.43 -23.06 2.86
C TYR A 215 -22.35 -21.82 2.96
N ALA A 216 -22.92 -21.39 1.84
CA ALA A 216 -23.84 -20.26 1.81
C ALA A 216 -25.15 -20.49 2.59
N ALA A 217 -25.55 -21.74 2.78
CA ALA A 217 -26.74 -22.16 3.52
C ALA A 217 -26.51 -22.40 5.02
N LEU A 218 -25.25 -22.36 5.47
CA LEU A 218 -24.91 -22.60 6.89
C LEU A 218 -25.55 -21.57 7.81
N ASP A 219 -25.94 -22.04 9.00
CA ASP A 219 -26.30 -21.16 10.10
C ASP A 219 -25.08 -20.29 10.48
N PRO A 220 -25.25 -18.98 10.67
CA PRO A 220 -24.15 -18.10 11.11
C PRO A 220 -23.47 -18.53 12.42
N GLY A 221 -24.11 -19.36 13.24
CA GLY A 221 -23.55 -19.95 14.45
C GLY A 221 -22.72 -21.22 14.22
N ALA A 222 -22.71 -21.80 13.02
CA ALA A 222 -21.90 -22.97 12.67
C ALA A 222 -20.40 -22.65 12.57
N TYR A 223 -20.06 -21.39 12.35
CA TYR A 223 -18.69 -20.87 12.29
C TYR A 223 -18.37 -19.99 13.48
N ILE A 224 -17.18 -20.17 14.04
CA ILE A 224 -16.62 -19.35 15.12
C ILE A 224 -15.26 -18.80 14.72
N ASN A 225 -14.95 -17.59 15.14
CA ASN A 225 -13.64 -16.98 14.97
C ASN A 225 -13.15 -16.33 16.27
N ALA A 226 -11.87 -16.02 16.30
CA ALA A 226 -11.22 -15.38 17.44
C ALA A 226 -11.91 -14.07 17.86
N SER A 227 -12.40 -13.26 16.90
CA SER A 227 -13.10 -12.00 17.20
C SER A 227 -14.41 -12.19 18.00
N ARG A 228 -15.04 -13.36 17.94
CA ARG A 228 -16.21 -13.69 18.74
C ARG A 228 -15.86 -14.30 20.11
N LEU A 229 -14.64 -14.82 20.25
CA LEU A 229 -14.16 -15.47 21.48
C LEU A 229 -13.38 -14.49 22.36
N ARG A 230 -12.81 -13.45 21.81
CA ARG A 230 -12.01 -12.47 22.55
C ARG A 230 -12.81 -11.76 23.64
N ALA A 231 -12.12 -11.32 24.68
CA ALA A 231 -12.71 -10.67 25.86
C ALA A 231 -13.42 -9.34 25.49
N ALA A 232 -12.83 -8.56 24.61
CA ALA A 232 -13.38 -7.30 24.09
C ALA A 232 -12.81 -6.99 22.70
N ALA A 233 -13.48 -6.11 21.96
CA ALA A 233 -12.90 -5.52 20.77
C ALA A 233 -11.98 -4.35 21.17
N PRO A 234 -10.78 -4.20 20.60
CA PRO A 234 -9.98 -2.99 20.81
C PRO A 234 -10.74 -1.78 20.26
N VAL A 235 -10.56 -0.62 20.88
CA VAL A 235 -11.21 0.63 20.43
C VAL A 235 -10.78 1.02 19.02
N THR A 236 -9.61 0.54 18.60
CA THR A 236 -8.99 0.71 17.29
C THR A 236 -9.37 -0.37 16.28
N GLU A 237 -10.36 -1.24 16.62
CA GLU A 237 -10.83 -2.25 15.66
C GLU A 237 -11.23 -1.60 14.33
N PRO A 238 -10.78 -2.18 13.18
CA PRO A 238 -11.10 -1.63 11.87
C PRO A 238 -12.61 -1.54 11.62
N ASP A 239 -13.07 -0.34 11.31
CA ASP A 239 -14.43 -0.08 10.88
C ASP A 239 -14.48 -0.06 9.34
N ARG A 240 -14.81 -1.21 8.75
CA ARG A 240 -14.79 -1.37 7.29
C ARG A 240 -15.94 -0.68 6.56
N GLU A 241 -16.88 -0.07 7.29
CA GLU A 241 -18.01 0.65 6.71
C GLU A 241 -17.67 2.12 6.42
N VAL A 242 -16.54 2.62 6.96
CA VAL A 242 -16.09 3.99 6.76
C VAL A 242 -14.69 4.03 6.14
N CYS A 243 -14.45 5.02 5.28
CA CYS A 243 -13.13 5.21 4.68
C CYS A 243 -12.11 5.68 5.74
N TYR A 244 -12.54 6.54 6.65
CA TYR A 244 -11.70 7.08 7.74
C TYR A 244 -12.55 7.48 8.94
N LYS A 245 -11.94 7.49 10.13
CA LYS A 245 -12.55 8.02 11.36
C LYS A 245 -11.49 8.52 12.35
N LEU A 246 -11.91 9.41 13.25
CA LEU A 246 -11.06 10.03 14.26
C LEU A 246 -11.48 9.58 15.65
N LEU A 247 -10.49 9.25 16.52
CA LEU A 247 -10.69 8.84 17.90
C LEU A 247 -9.73 9.61 18.81
N ASP A 248 -10.19 9.96 19.99
CA ASP A 248 -9.35 10.40 21.10
C ASP A 248 -9.06 9.20 22.00
N LEU A 249 -7.81 8.75 22.03
CA LEU A 249 -7.39 7.61 22.85
C LEU A 249 -7.01 8.03 24.28
N GLY A 250 -7.11 9.33 24.62
CA GLY A 250 -6.66 9.88 25.89
C GLY A 250 -5.13 10.02 25.95
N GLY A 251 -4.63 10.50 27.10
CA GLY A 251 -3.18 10.66 27.31
C GLY A 251 -2.49 11.56 26.30
N GLY A 252 -3.22 12.49 25.64
CA GLY A 252 -2.69 13.37 24.62
C GLY A 252 -2.42 12.67 23.28
N THR A 253 -3.17 11.59 22.97
CA THR A 253 -3.03 10.82 21.74
C THR A 253 -4.30 10.93 20.88
N LEU A 254 -4.17 11.54 19.71
CA LEU A 254 -5.18 11.53 18.64
C LEU A 254 -4.90 10.37 17.69
N TYR A 255 -5.93 9.61 17.32
CA TYR A 255 -5.83 8.47 16.43
C TYR A 255 -6.78 8.62 15.25
N MET A 256 -6.24 8.46 14.07
CA MET A 256 -6.99 8.39 12.81
C MET A 256 -6.89 6.99 12.24
N GLN A 257 -8.02 6.37 12.00
CA GLN A 257 -8.14 5.16 11.19
C GLN A 257 -8.36 5.57 9.74
N TYR A 258 -7.57 5.03 8.81
CA TYR A 258 -7.68 5.28 7.38
C TYR A 258 -7.77 3.95 6.64
N ASN A 259 -8.99 3.48 6.38
CA ASN A 259 -9.28 2.12 5.90
C ASN A 259 -9.28 1.99 4.38
N SER A 260 -9.41 3.10 3.65
CA SER A 260 -9.42 3.10 2.18
C SER A 260 -8.99 4.47 1.66
N CYS A 261 -8.17 4.47 0.61
CA CYS A 261 -7.75 5.68 -0.10
C CYS A 261 -8.88 6.16 -1.05
N ARG A 262 -10.05 6.45 -0.47
CA ARG A 262 -11.24 6.94 -1.19
C ARG A 262 -11.88 8.09 -0.43
N GLU A 263 -12.51 8.99 -1.18
CA GLU A 263 -13.39 9.99 -0.59
C GLU A 263 -14.64 9.34 -0.01
N ASP A 264 -15.03 9.75 1.19
CA ASP A 264 -16.35 9.44 1.72
C ASP A 264 -17.33 10.52 1.21
N PRO A 265 -18.32 10.17 0.39
CA PRO A 265 -19.25 11.16 -0.17
C PRO A 265 -20.12 11.86 0.87
N ASN A 266 -20.25 11.29 2.09
CA ASN A 266 -21.03 11.87 3.19
C ASN A 266 -20.17 12.70 4.15
N HIS A 267 -18.85 12.53 4.11
CA HIS A 267 -17.88 13.22 4.95
C HIS A 267 -16.56 13.37 4.19
N PRO A 268 -16.48 14.29 3.20
CA PRO A 268 -15.29 14.48 2.38
C PRO A 268 -14.02 14.74 3.19
N MET A 269 -12.87 14.33 2.66
CA MET A 269 -11.58 14.44 3.36
C MET A 269 -11.26 15.88 3.79
N ASP A 270 -11.65 16.89 3.04
CA ASP A 270 -11.42 18.29 3.42
C ASP A 270 -12.18 18.69 4.69
N GLU A 271 -13.43 18.21 4.86
CA GLU A 271 -14.22 18.43 6.08
C GLU A 271 -13.62 17.65 7.26
N PHE A 272 -13.24 16.39 7.02
CA PHE A 272 -12.56 15.56 8.01
C PHE A 272 -11.21 16.16 8.43
N ALA A 273 -10.42 16.65 7.49
CA ALA A 273 -9.15 17.31 7.78
C ALA A 273 -9.33 18.59 8.62
N ALA A 274 -10.42 19.33 8.41
CA ALA A 274 -10.74 20.49 9.26
C ALA A 274 -11.02 20.08 10.71
N GLU A 275 -11.68 18.94 10.94
CA GLU A 275 -11.89 18.38 12.28
C GLU A 275 -10.57 17.95 12.93
N VAL A 276 -9.71 17.23 12.17
CA VAL A 276 -8.37 16.83 12.63
C VAL A 276 -7.56 18.07 12.99
N LYS A 277 -7.55 19.10 12.13
CA LYS A 277 -6.84 20.37 12.37
C LYS A 277 -7.30 21.01 13.68
N ALA A 278 -8.61 21.16 13.89
CA ALA A 278 -9.15 21.77 15.10
C ALA A 278 -8.73 21.01 16.37
N LYS A 279 -8.63 19.69 16.30
CA LYS A 279 -8.13 18.86 17.41
C LYS A 279 -6.64 19.10 17.65
N LEU A 280 -5.81 19.02 16.63
CA LEU A 280 -4.35 19.19 16.76
C LEU A 280 -3.98 20.60 17.25
N GLU A 281 -4.72 21.63 16.83
CA GLU A 281 -4.51 23.03 17.24
C GLU A 281 -5.02 23.35 18.66
N SER A 282 -5.82 22.47 19.28
CA SER A 282 -6.26 22.68 20.69
C SER A 282 -5.09 22.67 21.68
N GLY A 283 -3.95 22.05 21.31
CA GLY A 283 -2.78 21.89 22.16
C GLY A 283 -2.89 20.73 23.15
N ASP A 284 -3.98 19.96 23.12
CA ASP A 284 -4.22 18.84 24.04
C ASP A 284 -3.47 17.57 23.64
N TYR A 285 -2.95 17.52 22.39
CA TYR A 285 -2.32 16.34 21.81
C TYR A 285 -0.82 16.52 21.62
N THR A 286 -0.08 15.47 21.92
CA THR A 286 1.38 15.34 21.70
C THR A 286 1.76 14.17 20.81
N LYS A 287 0.80 13.26 20.56
CA LYS A 287 0.92 12.13 19.66
C LYS A 287 -0.24 12.14 18.66
N PHE A 288 0.07 11.96 17.38
CA PHE A 288 -0.91 11.75 16.32
C PHE A 288 -0.61 10.45 15.61
N ILE A 289 -1.53 9.49 15.65
CA ILE A 289 -1.41 8.17 15.02
C ILE A 289 -2.30 8.15 13.78
N ILE A 290 -1.74 7.75 12.64
CA ILE A 290 -2.45 7.54 11.37
C ILE A 290 -2.30 6.07 11.00
N ASP A 291 -3.41 5.32 11.03
CA ASP A 291 -3.41 3.86 10.88
C ASP A 291 -3.86 3.44 9.47
N LEU A 292 -2.92 2.89 8.71
CA LEU A 292 -3.12 2.35 7.35
C LEU A 292 -3.03 0.82 7.30
N ARG A 293 -2.95 0.12 8.43
CA ARG A 293 -2.73 -1.35 8.47
C ARG A 293 -3.78 -2.15 7.70
N ASN A 294 -4.99 -1.62 7.55
CA ASN A 294 -6.09 -2.28 6.86
C ASN A 294 -6.45 -1.64 5.51
N ASN A 295 -5.58 -0.80 4.97
CA ASN A 295 -5.83 -0.02 3.76
C ASN A 295 -5.17 -0.65 2.54
N GLY A 296 -5.99 -1.19 1.63
CA GLY A 296 -5.54 -1.82 0.38
C GLY A 296 -5.28 -0.83 -0.77
N GLY A 297 -5.38 0.49 -0.54
CA GLY A 297 -5.10 1.50 -1.55
C GLY A 297 -6.34 2.21 -2.11
N GLY A 298 -6.20 2.77 -3.29
CA GLY A 298 -7.17 3.60 -4.01
C GLY A 298 -6.48 4.79 -4.69
N SER A 299 -6.74 6.02 -4.22
CA SER A 299 -6.07 7.25 -4.67
C SER A 299 -5.23 7.84 -3.53
N ASP A 300 -3.93 7.93 -3.72
CA ASP A 300 -2.98 8.47 -2.73
C ASP A 300 -3.21 9.95 -2.40
N GLY A 301 -3.74 10.73 -3.36
CA GLY A 301 -4.04 12.15 -3.17
C GLY A 301 -5.09 12.44 -2.10
N VAL A 302 -5.96 11.46 -1.76
CA VAL A 302 -7.01 11.65 -0.74
C VAL A 302 -6.43 11.98 0.64
N LEU A 303 -5.30 11.37 1.02
CA LEU A 303 -4.68 11.62 2.33
C LEU A 303 -3.86 12.93 2.39
N TYR A 304 -3.68 13.61 1.30
CA TYR A 304 -2.81 14.77 1.19
C TYR A 304 -3.05 15.87 2.27
N PRO A 305 -4.31 16.27 2.57
CA PRO A 305 -4.58 17.24 3.65
C PRO A 305 -4.10 16.76 5.01
N ILE A 306 -4.21 15.47 5.31
CA ILE A 306 -3.77 14.88 6.58
C ILE A 306 -2.25 14.79 6.66
N THR A 307 -1.58 14.44 5.55
CA THR A 307 -0.11 14.43 5.47
C THR A 307 0.44 15.83 5.76
N TYR A 308 -0.21 16.87 5.23
CA TYR A 308 0.14 18.25 5.55
C TYR A 308 -0.06 18.58 7.04
N LEU A 309 -1.18 18.18 7.64
CA LEU A 309 -1.43 18.41 9.07
C LEU A 309 -0.42 17.66 9.96
N ALA A 310 -0.05 16.44 9.58
CA ALA A 310 1.00 15.67 10.26
C ALA A 310 2.35 16.40 10.18
N GLN A 311 2.70 16.94 9.00
CA GLN A 311 3.91 17.74 8.80
C GLN A 311 3.95 18.96 9.74
N GLN A 312 2.85 19.71 9.84
CA GLN A 312 2.75 20.89 10.72
C GLN A 312 2.83 20.48 12.20
N PHE A 313 2.16 19.39 12.57
CA PHE A 313 2.20 18.86 13.93
C PHE A 313 3.63 18.47 14.36
N ILE A 314 4.37 17.82 13.45
CA ILE A 314 5.78 17.47 13.62
C ILE A 314 6.66 18.72 13.72
N ALA A 315 6.47 19.72 12.84
CA ALA A 315 7.25 20.96 12.84
C ALA A 315 7.09 21.74 14.14
N ASN A 316 5.94 21.61 14.80
CA ASN A 316 5.68 22.17 16.13
C ASN A 316 6.24 21.33 17.31
N GLY A 317 7.07 20.31 17.02
CA GLY A 317 7.78 19.51 18.03
C GLY A 317 6.96 18.39 18.65
N ASN A 318 5.86 17.99 18.01
CA ASN A 318 5.04 16.86 18.42
C ASN A 318 5.41 15.58 17.66
N ALA A 319 4.92 14.42 18.11
CA ALA A 319 5.20 13.13 17.52
C ALA A 319 4.03 12.66 16.66
N ALA A 320 4.29 12.41 15.38
CA ALA A 320 3.35 11.69 14.50
C ALA A 320 3.84 10.27 14.25
N TYR A 321 2.90 9.34 14.15
CA TYR A 321 3.14 7.93 13.87
C TYR A 321 2.30 7.49 12.70
N VAL A 322 2.87 6.67 11.83
CA VAL A 322 2.13 5.91 10.84
C VAL A 322 2.13 4.45 11.24
N LEU A 323 0.95 3.84 11.35
CA LEU A 323 0.81 2.39 11.53
C LEU A 323 0.56 1.76 10.16
N ALA A 324 1.42 0.82 9.78
CA ALA A 324 1.28 0.06 8.55
C ALA A 324 1.71 -1.38 8.76
N GLY A 325 1.37 -2.25 7.80
CA GLY A 325 1.69 -3.67 7.87
C GLY A 325 1.19 -4.45 6.65
N GLU A 326 0.97 -5.74 6.79
CA GLU A 326 0.63 -6.67 5.71
C GLU A 326 -0.59 -6.26 4.87
N GLY A 327 -1.53 -5.53 5.45
CA GLY A 327 -2.71 -5.04 4.74
C GLY A 327 -2.49 -3.71 4.02
N THR A 328 -1.37 -3.02 4.27
CA THR A 328 -1.02 -1.76 3.62
C THR A 328 -0.49 -2.03 2.21
N PHE A 329 -1.23 -1.58 1.20
CA PHE A 329 -0.95 -1.93 -0.19
C PHE A 329 -1.24 -0.77 -1.15
N SER A 330 -0.55 -0.73 -2.30
CA SER A 330 -0.79 0.26 -3.37
C SER A 330 -0.73 1.70 -2.84
N SER A 331 -1.70 2.56 -3.12
CA SER A 331 -1.74 3.96 -2.67
C SER A 331 -1.59 4.15 -1.16
N ALA A 332 -1.98 3.17 -0.33
CA ALA A 332 -1.76 3.26 1.11
C ALA A 332 -0.28 3.10 1.49
N LEU A 333 0.49 2.32 0.71
CA LEU A 333 1.94 2.27 0.84
C LEU A 333 2.57 3.62 0.45
N ILE A 334 2.14 4.22 -0.67
CA ILE A 334 2.61 5.55 -1.09
C ILE A 334 2.37 6.56 0.05
N ASN A 335 1.17 6.56 0.64
CA ASN A 335 0.86 7.42 1.77
C ASN A 335 1.73 7.13 3.02
N THR A 336 2.08 5.85 3.27
CA THR A 336 2.99 5.49 4.37
C THR A 336 4.38 6.09 4.16
N VAL A 337 4.90 6.00 2.93
CA VAL A 337 6.19 6.61 2.55
C VAL A 337 6.13 8.13 2.69
N GLN A 338 5.07 8.78 2.19
CA GLN A 338 4.87 10.24 2.29
C GLN A 338 4.81 10.71 3.74
N LEU A 339 4.06 10.00 4.61
CA LEU A 339 4.00 10.33 6.05
C LEU A 339 5.36 10.18 6.73
N LYS A 340 6.12 9.13 6.39
CA LYS A 340 7.47 8.96 6.90
C LYS A 340 8.41 10.04 6.37
N ASP A 341 8.30 10.42 5.10
CA ASP A 341 9.14 11.46 4.49
C ASP A 341 8.94 12.82 5.15
N VAL A 342 7.72 13.17 5.58
CA VAL A 342 7.48 14.39 6.35
C VAL A 342 7.91 14.29 7.83
N GLY A 343 8.30 13.10 8.30
CA GLY A 343 8.92 12.85 9.61
C GLY A 343 8.09 12.06 10.61
N ALA A 344 7.03 11.37 10.19
CA ALA A 344 6.31 10.43 11.05
C ALA A 344 7.15 9.17 11.31
N THR A 345 7.03 8.58 12.50
CA THR A 345 7.66 7.31 12.83
C THR A 345 6.79 6.15 12.36
N PHE A 346 7.33 5.28 11.51
CA PHE A 346 6.61 4.07 11.07
C PHE A 346 6.72 2.97 12.14
N VAL A 347 5.58 2.58 12.70
CA VAL A 347 5.43 1.48 13.66
C VAL A 347 4.54 0.39 13.08
N GLY A 348 4.88 -0.88 13.27
CA GLY A 348 4.08 -2.01 12.78
C GLY A 348 4.92 -3.14 12.22
N THR A 349 4.50 -3.70 11.09
CA THR A 349 5.18 -4.79 10.39
C THR A 349 5.51 -4.38 8.94
N PRO A 350 6.35 -5.14 8.22
CA PRO A 350 6.58 -4.90 6.80
C PRO A 350 5.26 -4.88 6.01
N THR A 351 5.17 -3.96 5.04
CA THR A 351 3.96 -3.75 4.25
C THR A 351 3.71 -4.87 3.24
N GLY A 352 2.43 -5.09 2.90
CA GLY A 352 2.06 -6.00 1.80
C GLY A 352 2.35 -5.45 0.41
N GLY A 353 2.49 -4.13 0.26
CA GLY A 353 2.97 -3.50 -0.98
C GLY A 353 4.48 -3.33 -0.97
N SER A 354 5.11 -3.32 -2.15
CA SER A 354 6.53 -3.02 -2.35
C SER A 354 6.75 -1.53 -2.58
N VAL A 355 7.92 -1.01 -2.15
CA VAL A 355 8.25 0.42 -2.26
C VAL A 355 8.21 0.87 -3.71
N ASP A 356 9.03 0.25 -4.56
CA ASP A 356 8.94 0.44 -5.99
C ASP A 356 8.10 -0.71 -6.57
N HIS A 357 7.11 -0.41 -7.38
CA HIS A 357 6.19 -1.43 -7.86
C HIS A 357 5.49 -1.03 -9.16
N PHE A 358 5.04 -2.03 -9.91
CA PHE A 358 4.06 -1.83 -10.97
C PHE A 358 2.67 -1.60 -10.35
N GLY A 359 1.87 -0.70 -10.94
CA GLY A 359 0.57 -0.36 -10.39
C GLY A 359 -0.30 0.49 -11.34
N ALA A 360 -1.27 1.21 -10.75
CA ALA A 360 -2.27 1.99 -11.50
C ALA A 360 -3.01 1.10 -12.52
N VAL A 361 -3.80 0.17 -12.02
CA VAL A 361 -4.37 -0.95 -12.76
C VAL A 361 -5.40 -0.56 -13.83
N THR A 362 -5.42 -1.33 -14.91
CA THR A 362 -6.50 -1.35 -15.90
C THR A 362 -7.17 -2.72 -15.87
N ALA A 363 -8.48 -2.75 -15.64
CA ALA A 363 -9.26 -3.97 -15.63
C ALA A 363 -9.64 -4.41 -17.05
N PHE A 364 -9.75 -5.73 -17.26
CA PHE A 364 -10.25 -6.34 -18.49
C PHE A 364 -11.13 -7.56 -18.17
N GLU A 365 -11.85 -8.04 -19.18
CA GLU A 365 -12.67 -9.25 -19.11
C GLU A 365 -12.40 -10.09 -20.37
N LEU A 366 -12.21 -11.39 -20.19
CA LEU A 366 -11.96 -12.31 -21.30
C LEU A 366 -13.23 -12.46 -22.13
N PRO A 367 -13.10 -12.47 -23.49
CA PRO A 367 -14.25 -12.32 -24.37
C PRO A 367 -15.26 -13.47 -24.33
N ASN A 368 -14.82 -14.71 -24.02
CA ASN A 368 -15.67 -15.89 -24.05
C ASN A 368 -16.06 -16.38 -22.64
N SER A 369 -15.08 -16.56 -21.75
CA SER A 369 -15.33 -17.05 -20.38
C SER A 369 -15.88 -15.98 -19.45
N GLY A 370 -15.68 -14.69 -19.76
CA GLY A 370 -16.00 -13.60 -18.86
C GLY A 370 -15.11 -13.55 -17.61
N ILE A 371 -14.01 -14.31 -17.58
CA ILE A 371 -13.04 -14.24 -16.49
C ILE A 371 -12.42 -12.84 -16.50
N ARG A 372 -12.35 -12.24 -15.31
CA ARG A 372 -11.83 -10.88 -15.14
C ARG A 372 -10.38 -10.90 -14.70
N GLY A 373 -9.65 -9.92 -15.18
CA GLY A 373 -8.29 -9.67 -14.78
C GLY A 373 -7.98 -8.19 -14.76
N GLN A 374 -6.78 -7.88 -14.35
CA GLN A 374 -6.22 -6.53 -14.39
C GLN A 374 -4.73 -6.61 -14.66
N TYR A 375 -4.19 -5.55 -15.23
CA TYR A 375 -2.75 -5.37 -15.40
C TYR A 375 -2.33 -3.98 -14.92
N SER A 376 -1.08 -3.88 -14.49
CA SER A 376 -0.44 -2.61 -14.16
C SER A 376 -0.20 -1.79 -15.42
N ASN A 377 -0.44 -0.48 -15.38
CA ASN A 377 -0.22 0.39 -16.52
C ASN A 377 0.92 1.40 -16.34
N LYS A 378 1.58 1.42 -15.18
CA LYS A 378 2.83 2.17 -14.94
C LYS A 378 3.69 1.54 -13.86
N PHE A 379 4.99 1.87 -13.88
CA PHE A 379 5.90 1.62 -12.78
C PHE A 379 5.93 2.84 -11.85
N ILE A 380 5.86 2.61 -10.55
CA ILE A 380 5.88 3.62 -9.49
C ILE A 380 7.22 3.48 -8.77
N ASP A 381 8.08 4.47 -8.94
CA ASP A 381 9.46 4.52 -8.42
C ASP A 381 9.51 5.50 -7.22
N LEU A 382 9.12 5.03 -6.03
CA LEU A 382 9.15 5.85 -4.82
C LEU A 382 10.58 6.10 -4.33
N GLY A 383 11.49 5.14 -4.56
CA GLY A 383 12.89 5.24 -4.17
C GLY A 383 13.61 6.42 -4.79
N SER A 384 13.25 6.80 -6.01
CA SER A 384 13.81 7.98 -6.68
C SER A 384 13.25 9.31 -6.17
N TYR A 385 12.06 9.31 -5.52
CA TYR A 385 11.36 10.54 -5.13
C TYR A 385 11.44 10.84 -3.64
N TYR A 386 11.32 9.82 -2.79
CA TYR A 386 11.25 9.98 -1.35
C TYR A 386 12.49 9.43 -0.67
N GLU A 387 13.19 10.27 0.12
CA GLU A 387 14.32 9.81 0.94
C GLU A 387 13.88 8.70 1.91
N ALA A 388 12.68 8.82 2.45
CA ALA A 388 12.10 7.86 3.37
C ALA A 388 11.89 6.47 2.74
N ALA A 389 11.75 6.40 1.41
CA ALA A 389 11.63 5.14 0.69
C ALA A 389 12.91 4.28 0.77
N GLY A 390 14.08 4.91 0.97
CA GLY A 390 15.34 4.20 1.14
C GLY A 390 15.71 3.31 -0.04
N PRO A 391 16.66 2.39 0.13
CA PRO A 391 17.15 1.52 -0.94
C PRO A 391 16.35 0.21 -1.03
N TYR A 392 15.03 0.22 -0.79
CA TYR A 392 14.24 -1.02 -0.72
C TYR A 392 13.92 -1.61 -2.11
N GLY A 393 13.76 -0.75 -3.14
CA GLY A 393 13.36 -1.25 -4.47
C GLY A 393 12.04 -2.02 -4.41
N VAL A 394 11.98 -3.15 -5.11
CA VAL A 394 10.78 -4.02 -5.17
C VAL A 394 10.75 -4.94 -3.93
N GLU A 395 10.69 -4.33 -2.74
CA GLU A 395 10.56 -5.00 -1.45
C GLU A 395 9.52 -4.30 -0.56
N SER A 396 9.04 -5.01 0.46
CA SER A 396 8.17 -4.44 1.50
C SER A 396 8.82 -3.26 2.19
N PHE A 397 8.06 -2.20 2.43
CA PHE A 397 8.49 -1.10 3.26
C PHE A 397 8.55 -1.54 4.72
N ARG A 398 9.68 -1.30 5.39
CA ARG A 398 9.95 -1.80 6.74
C ARG A 398 9.74 -0.72 7.80
N PRO A 399 9.16 -1.07 8.96
CA PRO A 399 8.95 -0.12 10.04
C PRO A 399 10.28 0.31 10.69
N ASP A 400 10.26 1.54 11.25
CA ASP A 400 11.33 2.02 12.14
C ASP A 400 11.31 1.24 13.46
N ILE A 401 10.10 0.86 13.89
CA ILE A 401 9.86 0.10 15.11
C ILE A 401 8.94 -1.06 14.76
N GLN A 402 9.49 -2.24 14.73
CA GLN A 402 8.71 -3.44 14.45
C GLN A 402 7.90 -3.84 15.68
N VAL A 403 6.58 -3.82 15.53
CA VAL A 403 5.62 -4.28 16.54
C VAL A 403 4.56 -5.10 15.83
N GLU A 404 4.56 -6.39 16.09
CA GLU A 404 3.60 -7.34 15.56
C GLU A 404 2.45 -7.54 16.55
N GLN A 405 1.21 -7.70 16.05
CA GLN A 405 0.07 -8.08 16.86
C GLN A 405 0.28 -9.52 17.36
N THR A 406 0.29 -9.73 18.68
CA THR A 406 0.29 -11.08 19.23
C THR A 406 -1.12 -11.64 19.26
N PHE A 407 -1.26 -12.98 19.13
CA PHE A 407 -2.57 -13.60 19.24
C PHE A 407 -3.14 -13.46 20.66
N ALA A 408 -2.30 -13.47 21.69
CA ALA A 408 -2.70 -13.27 23.08
C ALA A 408 -3.31 -11.87 23.30
N ASP A 409 -2.62 -10.81 22.87
CA ASP A 409 -3.13 -9.43 22.97
C ASP A 409 -4.43 -9.28 22.18
N TYR A 410 -4.52 -9.89 20.99
CA TYR A 410 -5.75 -9.87 20.20
C TYR A 410 -6.93 -10.48 20.98
N MET A 411 -6.71 -11.61 21.65
CA MET A 411 -7.74 -12.26 22.47
C MET A 411 -8.13 -11.45 23.71
N ASP A 412 -7.19 -10.69 24.27
CA ASP A 412 -7.44 -9.78 25.38
C ASP A 412 -8.05 -8.42 24.93
N GLY A 413 -8.21 -8.20 23.61
CA GLY A 413 -8.75 -6.98 23.04
C GLY A 413 -7.75 -5.82 23.03
N VAL A 414 -6.47 -6.14 23.05
CA VAL A 414 -5.37 -5.17 23.01
C VAL A 414 -4.83 -5.05 21.59
N ASP A 415 -4.70 -3.83 21.10
CA ASP A 415 -3.95 -3.51 19.89
C ASP A 415 -2.49 -3.28 20.28
N THR A 416 -1.64 -4.28 20.02
CA THR A 416 -0.24 -4.30 20.49
C THR A 416 0.54 -3.06 20.01
N ALA A 417 0.39 -2.65 18.75
CA ALA A 417 1.12 -1.52 18.20
C ALA A 417 0.63 -0.17 18.75
N VAL A 418 -0.68 -0.01 18.92
CA VAL A 418 -1.26 1.18 19.54
C VAL A 418 -0.86 1.24 21.01
N GLN A 419 -0.95 0.13 21.74
CA GLN A 419 -0.56 0.08 23.15
C GLN A 419 0.92 0.43 23.34
N TYR A 420 1.81 -0.07 22.45
CA TYR A 420 3.21 0.32 22.45
C TYR A 420 3.39 1.84 22.35
N ILE A 421 2.67 2.51 21.45
CA ILE A 421 2.76 3.97 21.30
C ILE A 421 2.18 4.70 22.53
N LEU A 422 1.07 4.20 23.10
CA LEU A 422 0.46 4.79 24.28
C LEU A 422 1.41 4.77 25.48
N ASP A 423 2.09 3.64 25.71
CA ASP A 423 2.99 3.42 26.85
C ASP A 423 4.36 4.08 26.67
N SER A 424 4.76 4.37 25.43
CA SER A 424 6.05 4.98 25.12
C SER A 424 6.01 6.51 25.27
N ALA A 425 7.15 7.11 25.61
CA ALA A 425 7.31 8.56 25.49
C ALA A 425 7.18 8.97 24.02
N PRO A 426 6.64 10.19 23.73
CA PRO A 426 6.55 10.65 22.34
C PRO A 426 7.92 10.69 21.67
N ILE A 427 8.04 10.03 20.52
CA ILE A 427 9.25 10.05 19.68
C ILE A 427 9.19 11.35 18.88
N ARG A 428 9.86 12.38 19.40
CA ARG A 428 9.86 13.69 18.77
C ARG A 428 10.97 13.78 17.74
N PRO A 429 10.71 14.39 16.57
CA PRO A 429 11.75 14.58 15.56
C PRO A 429 12.79 15.58 16.04
N GLU A 430 14.02 15.43 15.54
CA GLU A 430 15.03 16.46 15.69
C GLU A 430 14.70 17.62 14.75
N LEU A 431 14.39 18.78 15.32
CA LEU A 431 13.95 19.95 14.55
C LEU A 431 15.10 20.78 13.98
N THR A 432 16.34 20.51 14.39
CA THR A 432 17.53 21.23 13.93
C THR A 432 18.49 20.31 13.21
N LYS A 433 19.02 20.76 12.09
CA LYS A 433 19.98 20.00 11.27
C LYS A 433 21.16 20.87 10.86
N PRO A 434 22.35 20.30 10.60
CA PRO A 434 23.42 21.03 9.97
C PRO A 434 23.07 21.36 8.52
N ALA A 435 23.31 22.59 8.10
CA ALA A 435 23.16 23.08 6.72
C ALA A 435 24.51 23.45 6.16
N ALA A 436 25.05 22.67 5.27
CA ALA A 436 26.30 22.96 4.56
C ALA A 436 26.00 23.68 3.24
N VAL A 437 26.89 24.58 2.81
CA VAL A 437 26.71 25.19 1.48
C VAL A 437 26.91 24.13 0.40
N SER A 438 25.90 23.93 -0.44
CA SER A 438 25.92 22.96 -1.53
C SER A 438 26.83 23.42 -2.68
N SER A 439 27.52 22.47 -3.31
CA SER A 439 28.27 22.68 -4.55
C SER A 439 27.43 22.43 -5.82
N ALA A 440 26.19 22.04 -5.69
CA ALA A 440 25.30 21.78 -6.82
C ALA A 440 25.10 23.03 -7.68
N ARG A 441 25.13 22.82 -9.00
CA ARG A 441 24.80 23.86 -9.99
C ARG A 441 23.35 23.70 -10.39
N MET A 442 22.75 24.76 -10.93
CA MET A 442 21.39 24.74 -11.44
C MET A 442 21.33 25.24 -12.89
N VAL A 443 20.56 24.55 -13.70
CA VAL A 443 20.22 24.93 -15.09
C VAL A 443 18.71 24.88 -15.23
N VAL A 444 18.09 25.97 -15.70
CA VAL A 444 16.64 26.05 -15.95
C VAL A 444 16.47 26.33 -17.44
N ASP A 445 15.77 25.45 -18.15
CA ASP A 445 15.54 25.51 -19.60
C ASP A 445 16.83 25.77 -20.41
N GLY A 446 17.91 25.06 -20.04
CA GLY A 446 19.22 25.18 -20.66
C GLY A 446 20.03 26.42 -20.23
N THR A 447 19.52 27.29 -19.36
CA THR A 447 20.20 28.50 -18.89
C THR A 447 20.76 28.29 -17.50
N PRO A 448 22.09 28.45 -17.26
CA PRO A 448 22.67 28.38 -15.92
C PRO A 448 22.14 29.49 -15.01
N VAL A 449 21.79 29.11 -13.78
CA VAL A 449 21.28 30.03 -12.74
C VAL A 449 22.18 29.96 -11.52
N ALA A 450 22.53 31.14 -10.97
CA ALA A 450 23.37 31.26 -9.79
C ALA A 450 22.59 31.15 -8.47
N ALA A 451 21.58 30.27 -8.39
CA ALA A 451 20.85 30.02 -7.16
C ALA A 451 21.72 29.19 -6.20
N ALA A 452 21.94 29.72 -5.01
CA ALA A 452 22.72 29.03 -3.98
C ALA A 452 21.83 28.14 -3.10
N ALA A 453 22.32 26.96 -2.72
CA ALA A 453 21.61 25.99 -1.93
C ALA A 453 22.36 25.63 -0.64
N TYR A 454 21.60 25.23 0.37
CA TYR A 454 22.14 24.42 1.46
C TYR A 454 21.88 22.93 1.20
N GLU A 455 22.86 22.11 1.51
CA GLU A 455 22.72 20.67 1.64
C GLU A 455 22.31 20.35 3.09
N ILE A 456 21.14 19.74 3.24
CA ILE A 456 20.55 19.34 4.52
C ILE A 456 20.03 17.91 4.32
N GLU A 457 20.50 16.95 5.13
CA GLU A 457 20.09 15.53 5.01
C GLU A 457 20.23 15.02 3.56
N ASP A 458 21.41 15.22 2.94
CA ASP A 458 21.78 14.80 1.58
C ASP A 458 20.90 15.38 0.45
N SER A 459 20.08 16.38 0.76
CA SER A 459 19.21 17.06 -0.22
C SER A 459 19.52 18.55 -0.35
N ASN A 460 19.30 19.09 -1.57
CA ASN A 460 19.51 20.50 -1.85
C ASN A 460 18.25 21.33 -1.57
N TYR A 461 18.39 22.29 -0.66
CA TYR A 461 17.36 23.23 -0.27
C TYR A 461 17.65 24.63 -0.76
N PHE A 462 16.69 25.26 -1.42
CA PHE A 462 16.82 26.58 -2.03
C PHE A 462 15.86 27.60 -1.39
N LYS A 463 16.29 28.85 -1.39
CA LYS A 463 15.44 29.96 -0.96
C LYS A 463 14.35 30.20 -2.02
N LEU A 464 13.07 30.28 -1.60
CA LEU A 464 11.94 30.44 -2.52
C LEU A 464 12.08 31.62 -3.47
N ARG A 465 12.59 32.76 -2.98
CA ARG A 465 12.76 33.98 -3.80
C ARG A 465 13.82 33.78 -4.88
N ASP A 466 14.89 33.02 -4.60
CA ASP A 466 15.91 32.70 -5.58
C ASP A 466 15.34 31.82 -6.69
N LEU A 467 14.47 30.85 -6.33
CA LEU A 467 13.75 30.03 -7.29
C LEU A 467 12.76 30.83 -8.11
N ALA A 468 12.04 31.79 -7.49
CA ALA A 468 11.12 32.67 -8.21
C ALA A 468 11.85 33.51 -9.29
N VAL A 469 13.07 33.99 -8.98
CA VAL A 469 13.93 34.65 -9.97
C VAL A 469 14.39 33.66 -11.04
N ALA A 470 14.82 32.46 -10.65
CA ALA A 470 15.30 31.41 -11.56
C ALA A 470 14.23 30.97 -12.58
N PHE A 471 12.97 30.96 -12.17
CA PHE A 471 11.84 30.59 -13.04
C PHE A 471 11.24 31.76 -13.82
N THR A 472 11.73 32.99 -13.65
CA THR A 472 11.23 34.16 -14.37
C THR A 472 11.39 33.99 -15.88
N GLY A 473 10.29 34.19 -16.62
CA GLY A 473 10.27 34.03 -18.08
C GLY A 473 10.05 32.63 -18.59
N THR A 474 9.89 31.65 -17.71
CA THR A 474 9.53 30.26 -18.04
C THR A 474 8.02 30.03 -17.91
N ASN A 475 7.55 28.84 -18.33
CA ASN A 475 6.15 28.43 -18.17
C ASN A 475 5.75 28.20 -16.70
N ALA A 476 6.72 28.01 -15.80
CA ALA A 476 6.53 27.79 -14.38
C ALA A 476 6.86 29.02 -13.53
N ALA A 477 6.85 30.21 -14.12
CA ALA A 477 7.08 31.46 -13.40
C ALA A 477 6.04 31.66 -12.29
N PHE A 478 6.50 31.95 -11.07
CA PHE A 478 5.63 32.18 -9.93
C PHE A 478 6.07 33.40 -9.12
N ASN A 479 5.10 34.02 -8.45
CA ASN A 479 5.33 35.07 -7.47
C ASN A 479 5.28 34.51 -6.05
N VAL A 480 5.96 35.17 -5.11
CA VAL A 480 6.03 34.78 -3.68
C VAL A 480 5.49 35.92 -2.84
N THR A 481 4.46 35.65 -2.05
CA THR A 481 3.89 36.58 -1.09
C THR A 481 4.03 36.05 0.34
N TRP A 482 4.19 36.96 1.31
CA TRP A 482 4.26 36.64 2.72
C TRP A 482 3.16 37.38 3.50
N ASP A 483 2.30 36.63 4.18
CA ASP A 483 1.35 37.16 5.14
C ASP A 483 1.90 36.93 6.56
N SER A 484 2.36 38.03 7.18
CA SER A 484 2.94 37.99 8.53
C SER A 484 1.91 37.74 9.64
N ALA A 485 0.64 38.05 9.40
CA ALA A 485 -0.42 37.82 10.38
C ALA A 485 -0.83 36.34 10.42
N ALA A 486 -0.90 35.72 9.25
CA ALA A 486 -1.22 34.31 9.09
C ALA A 486 0.00 33.40 9.15
N GLN A 487 1.24 33.94 9.18
CA GLN A 487 2.50 33.19 9.03
C GLN A 487 2.49 32.28 7.79
N LYS A 488 1.95 32.82 6.67
CA LYS A 488 1.68 32.08 5.44
C LYS A 488 2.50 32.61 4.27
N ILE A 489 3.16 31.72 3.55
CA ILE A 489 3.80 31.95 2.26
C ILE A 489 2.86 31.44 1.17
N THR A 490 2.57 32.23 0.16
CA THR A 490 1.79 31.81 -0.99
C THR A 490 2.57 32.02 -2.27
N LEU A 491 2.67 30.96 -3.08
CA LEU A 491 3.18 30.98 -4.43
C LEU A 491 1.98 31.05 -5.40
N THR A 492 2.01 32.01 -6.32
CA THR A 492 0.97 32.14 -7.34
C THR A 492 1.60 32.26 -8.72
N ALA A 493 0.98 31.69 -9.74
CA ALA A 493 1.49 31.83 -11.11
C ALA A 493 1.64 33.30 -11.49
N GLY A 494 2.76 33.67 -12.09
CA GLY A 494 3.02 35.05 -12.51
C GLY A 494 4.49 35.47 -12.43
N VAL A 495 4.74 36.72 -12.77
CA VAL A 495 6.10 37.28 -12.75
C VAL A 495 6.46 37.74 -11.36
N TYR A 496 7.61 37.27 -10.88
CA TYR A 496 8.16 37.70 -9.59
C TYR A 496 8.88 39.06 -9.76
N GLU A 497 8.59 39.99 -8.85
CA GLU A 497 9.31 41.25 -8.75
C GLU A 497 10.37 41.15 -7.65
N PRO A 498 11.68 41.19 -7.96
CA PRO A 498 12.73 41.03 -6.98
C PRO A 498 12.65 42.10 -5.88
N ALA A 499 12.70 41.66 -4.62
CA ALA A 499 12.68 42.53 -3.45
C ALA A 499 14.07 42.95 -2.97
N GLY A 500 15.13 42.37 -3.56
CA GLY A 500 16.53 42.54 -3.21
C GLY A 500 17.08 41.44 -2.32
N GLY A 501 18.33 41.04 -2.54
CA GLY A 501 19.00 39.95 -1.84
C GLY A 501 18.72 38.55 -2.41
N GLU A 502 18.11 38.46 -3.58
CA GLU A 502 17.98 37.22 -4.35
C GLU A 502 19.30 36.88 -5.06
N LEU A 503 19.55 35.58 -5.23
CA LEU A 503 20.73 35.02 -5.88
C LEU A 503 22.07 35.44 -5.25
N GLU A 504 22.06 35.96 -4.02
CA GLU A 504 23.29 36.28 -3.31
C GLU A 504 24.04 35.00 -2.92
N PRO A 505 25.34 34.94 -3.08
CA PRO A 505 26.14 33.79 -2.65
C PRO A 505 26.02 33.54 -1.16
N LEU A 506 25.81 32.28 -0.78
CA LEU A 506 25.87 31.87 0.63
C LEU A 506 27.31 32.02 1.15
N THR A 507 27.46 32.72 2.27
CA THR A 507 28.76 32.95 2.90
C THR A 507 28.82 32.31 4.28
N GLY A 508 29.98 31.81 4.68
CA GLY A 508 30.20 31.19 5.98
C GLY A 508 30.39 29.68 5.90
N GLY A 509 30.57 29.06 7.05
CA GLY A 509 30.63 27.60 7.19
C GLY A 509 29.24 26.98 7.34
N THR A 510 29.20 25.75 7.86
CA THR A 510 27.95 25.04 8.17
C THR A 510 27.10 25.87 9.13
N GLN A 511 25.84 26.08 8.76
CA GLN A 511 24.83 26.79 9.56
C GLN A 511 23.91 25.78 10.28
N THR A 512 23.07 26.28 11.17
CA THR A 512 21.97 25.49 11.74
C THR A 512 20.70 25.76 10.93
N ALA A 513 20.11 24.71 10.39
CA ALA A 513 18.78 24.73 9.80
C ALA A 513 17.77 24.30 10.88
N THR A 514 16.69 25.07 11.06
CA THR A 514 15.60 24.73 11.97
C THR A 514 14.35 24.42 11.17
N ARG A 515 13.62 23.36 11.50
CA ARG A 515 12.38 23.00 10.82
C ARG A 515 11.42 24.20 10.79
N ALA A 516 10.97 24.58 9.61
CA ALA A 516 10.07 25.72 9.45
C ALA A 516 8.64 25.34 9.82
N THR A 517 7.94 26.27 10.50
CA THR A 517 6.54 26.11 10.90
C THR A 517 5.60 26.98 10.06
N ALA A 518 6.14 27.80 9.13
CA ALA A 518 5.33 28.62 8.25
C ALA A 518 4.50 27.76 7.30
N ASP A 519 3.25 28.11 7.13
CA ASP A 519 2.37 27.53 6.13
C ASP A 519 2.81 27.96 4.73
N VAL A 520 2.95 27.01 3.82
CA VAL A 520 3.32 27.28 2.42
C VAL A 520 2.28 26.70 1.49
N TYR A 521 1.86 27.52 0.53
CA TYR A 521 0.84 27.15 -0.45
C TYR A 521 1.32 27.46 -1.86
N VAL A 522 0.96 26.59 -2.80
CA VAL A 522 1.02 26.85 -4.22
C VAL A 522 -0.43 27.04 -4.68
N ASP A 523 -0.80 28.26 -5.02
CA ASP A 523 -2.19 28.71 -5.14
C ASP A 523 -2.98 28.39 -3.83
N ASP A 524 -3.96 27.49 -3.89
CA ASP A 524 -4.77 27.10 -2.74
C ASP A 524 -4.34 25.75 -2.13
N MET A 525 -3.36 25.07 -2.72
CA MET A 525 -2.87 23.77 -2.23
C MET A 525 -1.70 23.95 -1.28
N PRO A 526 -1.73 23.35 -0.06
CA PRO A 526 -0.59 23.39 0.86
C PRO A 526 0.58 22.60 0.29
N LEU A 527 1.80 23.06 0.51
CA LEU A 527 3.02 22.35 0.12
C LEU A 527 3.34 21.28 1.17
N VAL A 528 3.28 20.01 0.78
CA VAL A 528 3.80 18.89 1.57
C VAL A 528 5.27 18.71 1.22
N GLY A 529 6.14 18.76 2.22
CA GLY A 529 7.59 18.63 2.09
C GLY A 529 8.32 19.33 3.24
N LYS A 530 9.53 18.87 3.54
CA LYS A 530 10.35 19.46 4.60
C LYS A 530 10.82 20.86 4.18
N ALA A 531 10.59 21.84 5.06
CA ALA A 531 11.13 23.19 4.93
C ALA A 531 12.00 23.54 6.14
N TYR A 532 13.03 24.32 5.92
CA TYR A 532 13.93 24.77 6.98
C TYR A 532 14.12 26.28 6.97
N GLU A 533 14.24 26.87 8.14
CA GLU A 533 14.71 28.22 8.32
C GLU A 533 16.21 28.23 8.58
N VAL A 534 16.97 28.98 7.78
CA VAL A 534 18.40 29.21 7.96
C VAL A 534 18.66 30.72 7.90
N SER A 535 19.19 31.29 8.99
CA SER A 535 19.51 32.72 9.08
C SER A 535 18.34 33.65 8.71
N GLY A 536 17.12 33.30 9.13
CA GLY A 536 15.89 34.08 8.89
C GLY A 536 15.30 33.97 7.47
N ASN A 537 15.73 33.01 6.69
CA ASN A 537 15.16 32.71 5.38
C ASN A 537 14.65 31.27 5.33
N HIS A 538 13.55 31.06 4.59
CA HIS A 538 12.97 29.74 4.39
C HIS A 538 13.55 29.08 3.16
N TYR A 539 14.00 27.83 3.33
CA TYR A 539 14.59 26.98 2.31
C TYR A 539 13.71 25.74 2.11
N PHE A 540 13.51 25.37 0.87
CA PHE A 540 12.64 24.27 0.45
C PHE A 540 13.41 23.28 -0.40
N LYS A 541 13.09 22.01 -0.25
CA LYS A 541 13.59 20.97 -1.13
C LYS A 541 13.08 21.24 -2.54
N LEU A 542 14.01 21.33 -3.49
CA LEU A 542 13.65 21.74 -4.85
C LEU A 542 12.66 20.78 -5.51
N ARG A 543 12.82 19.48 -5.24
CA ARG A 543 11.96 18.44 -5.83
C ARG A 543 10.49 18.61 -5.41
N ASP A 544 10.22 18.89 -4.14
CA ASP A 544 8.87 19.11 -3.63
C ASP A 544 8.20 20.30 -4.32
N LEU A 545 8.97 21.38 -4.54
CA LEU A 545 8.46 22.54 -5.27
C LEU A 545 8.21 22.23 -6.76
N CYS A 546 9.15 21.55 -7.44
CA CYS A 546 8.99 21.17 -8.84
C CYS A 546 7.79 20.23 -9.04
N PHE A 547 7.53 19.32 -8.09
CA PHE A 547 6.32 18.49 -8.08
C PHE A 547 5.06 19.35 -8.07
N MET A 548 4.96 20.30 -7.15
CA MET A 548 3.79 21.19 -7.03
C MET A 548 3.62 22.12 -8.25
N LEU A 549 4.70 22.51 -8.88
CA LEU A 549 4.67 23.32 -10.10
C LEU A 549 4.45 22.47 -11.38
N GLY A 550 4.48 21.15 -11.27
CA GLY A 550 4.29 20.22 -12.37
C GLY A 550 5.43 20.22 -13.39
N VAL A 551 6.68 20.53 -12.98
CA VAL A 551 7.83 20.66 -13.89
C VAL A 551 8.91 19.63 -13.62
N SER A 552 9.55 19.11 -14.67
CA SER A 552 10.62 18.11 -14.59
C SER A 552 11.85 18.65 -13.85
N VAL A 553 12.42 17.83 -12.97
CA VAL A 553 13.70 18.07 -12.29
C VAL A 553 14.52 16.80 -12.31
N GLU A 554 15.76 16.90 -12.79
CA GLU A 554 16.71 15.79 -12.90
C GLU A 554 18.04 16.15 -12.25
N TRP A 555 18.79 15.14 -11.80
CA TRP A 555 20.13 15.28 -11.28
C TRP A 555 21.16 14.67 -12.22
N ASP A 556 22.02 15.51 -12.79
CA ASP A 556 23.22 15.05 -13.51
C ASP A 556 24.38 14.89 -12.52
N GLY A 557 24.59 13.66 -12.07
CA GLY A 557 25.66 13.34 -11.11
C GLY A 557 27.07 13.54 -11.67
N ALA A 558 27.27 13.42 -12.99
CA ALA A 558 28.59 13.62 -13.61
C ALA A 558 28.95 15.11 -13.66
N ALA A 559 27.97 15.97 -13.95
CA ALA A 559 28.14 17.43 -13.97
C ALA A 559 27.89 18.09 -12.62
N GLN A 560 27.42 17.35 -11.59
CA GLN A 560 26.94 17.90 -10.31
C GLN A 560 25.94 19.03 -10.54
N THR A 561 24.95 18.79 -11.42
CA THR A 561 24.04 19.83 -11.92
C THR A 561 22.60 19.37 -11.81
N ILE A 562 21.76 20.23 -11.24
CA ILE A 562 20.31 20.10 -11.23
C ILE A 562 19.79 20.68 -12.55
N VAL A 563 19.07 19.88 -13.31
CA VAL A 563 18.48 20.26 -14.59
C VAL A 563 16.97 20.36 -14.45
N ILE A 564 16.42 21.55 -14.68
CA ILE A 564 14.98 21.80 -14.65
C ILE A 564 14.52 22.09 -16.07
N ASP A 565 13.49 21.39 -16.53
CA ASP A 565 12.86 21.58 -17.83
C ASP A 565 11.37 21.92 -17.62
N THR A 566 11.04 23.22 -17.73
CA THR A 566 9.69 23.70 -17.47
C THR A 566 8.70 23.39 -18.61
N SER A 567 9.18 22.86 -19.74
CA SER A 567 8.34 22.40 -20.86
C SER A 567 7.88 20.95 -20.69
N LYS A 568 8.50 20.19 -19.77
CA LYS A 568 8.16 18.80 -19.49
C LYS A 568 7.39 18.69 -18.18
N PRO A 569 6.38 17.80 -18.12
CA PRO A 569 5.68 17.53 -16.87
C PRO A 569 6.62 16.87 -15.86
N TYR A 570 6.32 17.08 -14.59
CA TYR A 570 6.92 16.27 -13.53
C TYR A 570 6.49 14.81 -13.73
N ILE A 571 7.44 13.91 -13.82
CA ILE A 571 7.17 12.48 -13.95
C ILE A 571 7.51 11.86 -12.59
N GLN A 572 6.49 11.25 -11.98
CA GLN A 572 6.59 10.52 -10.72
C GLN A 572 6.64 9.03 -11.00
#